data_ab2e8ed9b955908269d6d4923f7cd8f2
#
_entry.id   ab2e8ed9b955908269d6d4923f7cd8f2
#
_cell.length_a   1.000
_cell.length_b   1.000
_cell.length_c   1.000
_cell.angle_alpha   90.00
_cell.angle_beta   90.00
_cell.angle_gamma   90.00
#
_symmetry.space_group_name_H-M   'P 1'
#
loop_
_entity.id
_entity.type
_entity.pdbx_description
1 polymer ?
#
loop_
_entity_poly.entity_id
_entity_poly.type
_entity_poly.pdbx_seq_one_letter_code
_entity_poly.pdbx_strand_id
1 'polypeptide(L)'
;GWGDMALYLASMEDVRVVGVTLSTEQQKLATERAEEMGLSDRVEFRLQDYRKLDEQFDRIVSVGMFEHVGVSHYDEFFAKLNDLMPDEGLALIHSIGHMSPPGMASKFMRKYIFPGAYSPALSEVFESVERNSLWCLDLEFLRVHYAKTLAHWEKRFQENRVQVEEMYDERFARMWEFYLISAEAMFRTGSQLVFHMQLSRSRDAAPLTRDYTVDTQREFEALEAERLPPL
;
A
#
# COMPACT_ATOMS: atom_id res chain seq x y z
N GLY A 1 5.94 0.19 6.47
CA GLY A 1 6.37 1.55 6.14
C GLY A 1 6.72 2.38 7.37
N TRP A 2 6.44 3.68 7.33
CA TRP A 2 6.80 4.63 8.38
C TRP A 2 5.84 4.68 9.58
N GLY A 3 4.84 3.79 9.62
CA GLY A 3 3.93 3.59 10.75
C GLY A 3 2.61 4.34 10.67
N ASP A 4 2.47 5.33 9.78
CA ASP A 4 1.33 6.26 9.78
C ASP A 4 -0.04 5.55 9.75
N MET A 5 -0.22 4.53 8.90
CA MET A 5 -1.47 3.78 8.84
C MET A 5 -1.77 3.02 10.13
N ALA A 6 -0.76 2.37 10.74
CA ALA A 6 -0.95 1.62 11.98
C ALA A 6 -1.34 2.54 13.14
N LEU A 7 -0.68 3.69 13.23
CA LEU A 7 -0.97 4.72 14.22
C LEU A 7 -2.36 5.33 14.01
N TYR A 8 -2.72 5.63 12.75
CA TYR A 8 -4.05 6.10 12.40
C TYR A 8 -5.15 5.12 12.83
N LEU A 9 -5.03 3.84 12.43
CA LEU A 9 -6.02 2.82 12.78
C LEU A 9 -6.18 2.68 14.31
N ALA A 10 -5.08 2.64 15.06
CA ALA A 10 -5.13 2.54 16.51
C ALA A 10 -5.64 3.82 17.20
N SER A 11 -5.57 4.99 16.55
CA SER A 11 -6.15 6.23 17.03
C SER A 11 -7.66 6.30 16.79
N MET A 12 -8.12 5.71 15.68
CA MET A 12 -9.53 5.76 15.29
C MET A 12 -10.35 4.64 15.93
N GLU A 13 -9.77 3.46 16.15
CA GLU A 13 -10.43 2.25 16.61
C GLU A 13 -9.71 1.61 17.79
N ASP A 14 -10.45 0.84 18.59
CA ASP A 14 -9.88 0.01 19.67
C ASP A 14 -9.32 -1.29 19.11
N VAL A 15 -8.20 -1.18 18.39
CA VAL A 15 -7.52 -2.29 17.74
C VAL A 15 -6.06 -2.40 18.20
N ARG A 16 -5.53 -3.62 18.12
CA ARG A 16 -4.08 -3.88 18.21
C ARG A 16 -3.53 -4.04 16.83
N VAL A 17 -2.43 -3.35 16.54
CA VAL A 17 -1.81 -3.36 15.21
C VAL A 17 -0.37 -3.84 15.30
N VAL A 18 -0.02 -4.82 14.45
CA VAL A 18 1.35 -5.27 14.25
C VAL A 18 1.81 -4.82 12.88
N GLY A 19 2.79 -3.94 12.83
CA GLY A 19 3.44 -3.50 11.60
C GLY A 19 4.77 -4.22 11.40
N VAL A 20 5.05 -4.69 10.20
CA VAL A 20 6.33 -5.32 9.85
C VAL A 20 7.07 -4.54 8.78
N THR A 21 8.39 -4.47 8.90
CA THR A 21 9.29 -3.86 7.91
C THR A 21 10.66 -4.54 7.95
N LEU A 22 11.41 -4.41 6.86
CA LEU A 22 12.82 -4.83 6.79
C LEU A 22 13.79 -3.65 6.95
N SER A 23 13.29 -2.41 7.12
CA SER A 23 14.10 -1.21 7.34
C SER A 23 14.21 -0.89 8.83
N THR A 24 15.41 -0.82 9.34
CA THR A 24 15.72 -0.41 10.71
C THR A 24 15.27 1.03 10.98
N GLU A 25 15.42 1.91 10.00
CA GLU A 25 15.03 3.31 10.09
C GLU A 25 13.51 3.46 10.19
N GLN A 26 12.77 2.72 9.35
CA GLN A 26 11.31 2.71 9.40
C GLN A 26 10.80 2.18 10.75
N GLN A 27 11.34 1.05 11.19
CA GLN A 27 10.94 0.43 12.46
C GLN A 27 11.22 1.39 13.64
N LYS A 28 12.40 2.00 13.67
CA LYS A 28 12.78 2.94 14.73
C LYS A 28 11.82 4.14 14.78
N LEU A 29 11.67 4.85 13.65
CA LEU A 29 10.83 6.05 13.59
C LEU A 29 9.35 5.72 13.88
N ALA A 30 8.84 4.61 13.38
CA ALA A 30 7.46 4.20 13.64
C ALA A 30 7.24 3.88 15.13
N THR A 31 8.22 3.26 15.81
CA THR A 31 8.16 3.00 17.25
C THR A 31 8.20 4.30 18.06
N GLU A 32 9.11 5.22 17.74
CA GLU A 32 9.20 6.54 18.37
C GLU A 32 7.86 7.30 18.26
N ARG A 33 7.24 7.30 17.09
CA ARG A 33 5.91 7.91 16.87
C ARG A 33 4.80 7.23 17.70
N ALA A 34 4.83 5.91 17.84
CA ALA A 34 3.87 5.20 18.69
C ALA A 34 4.01 5.60 20.16
N GLU A 35 5.24 5.80 20.65
CA GLU A 35 5.53 6.30 21.99
C GLU A 35 5.03 7.74 22.18
N GLU A 36 5.34 8.63 21.25
CA GLU A 36 4.90 10.03 21.27
C GLU A 36 3.37 10.17 21.27
N MET A 37 2.67 9.29 20.58
CA MET A 37 1.20 9.26 20.52
C MET A 37 0.56 8.49 21.70
N GLY A 38 1.35 7.87 22.59
CA GLY A 38 0.84 7.05 23.69
C GLY A 38 0.14 5.76 23.25
N LEU A 39 0.57 5.19 22.11
CA LEU A 39 -0.04 4.00 21.49
C LEU A 39 0.80 2.73 21.62
N SER A 40 1.90 2.75 22.38
CA SER A 40 2.86 1.63 22.49
C SER A 40 2.27 0.36 23.09
N ASP A 41 1.15 0.44 23.77
CA ASP A 41 0.42 -0.72 24.30
C ASP A 41 -0.47 -1.41 23.26
N ARG A 42 -0.79 -0.74 22.16
CA ARG A 42 -1.67 -1.22 21.09
C ARG A 42 -1.00 -1.36 19.72
N VAL A 43 0.15 -0.71 19.50
CA VAL A 43 0.87 -0.73 18.20
C VAL A 43 2.28 -1.26 18.41
N GLU A 44 2.61 -2.33 17.71
CA GLU A 44 3.94 -2.94 17.71
C GLU A 44 4.56 -2.88 16.31
N PHE A 45 5.80 -2.42 16.19
CA PHE A 45 6.56 -2.46 14.94
C PHE A 45 7.73 -3.43 15.03
N ARG A 46 7.74 -4.45 14.17
CA ARG A 46 8.75 -5.51 14.15
C ARG A 46 9.68 -5.38 12.95
N LEU A 47 10.98 -5.50 13.19
CA LEU A 47 11.97 -5.69 12.13
C LEU A 47 11.94 -7.15 11.69
N GLN A 48 10.99 -7.50 10.85
CA GLN A 48 10.69 -8.89 10.51
C GLN A 48 10.15 -9.02 9.08
N ASP A 49 10.54 -10.10 8.42
CA ASP A 49 9.94 -10.52 7.15
C ASP A 49 8.54 -11.07 7.42
N TYR A 50 7.53 -10.63 6.65
CA TYR A 50 6.14 -11.06 6.80
C TYR A 50 5.99 -12.60 6.66
N ARG A 51 6.85 -13.26 5.89
CA ARG A 51 6.86 -14.72 5.72
C ARG A 51 7.15 -15.50 7.01
N LYS A 52 7.77 -14.83 7.99
CA LYS A 52 8.12 -15.42 9.30
C LYS A 52 7.08 -15.17 10.39
N LEU A 53 5.98 -14.45 10.07
CA LEU A 53 4.85 -14.33 10.98
C LEU A 53 4.18 -15.70 11.13
N ASP A 54 3.77 -16.06 12.35
CA ASP A 54 3.16 -17.36 12.68
C ASP A 54 1.85 -17.22 13.50
N GLU A 55 1.40 -16.00 13.70
CA GLU A 55 0.16 -15.66 14.38
C GLU A 55 -0.95 -15.30 13.39
N GLN A 56 -2.21 -15.36 13.84
CA GLN A 56 -3.37 -14.99 13.01
C GLN A 56 -3.80 -13.54 13.30
N PHE A 57 -4.32 -12.90 12.25
CA PHE A 57 -4.82 -11.52 12.30
C PHE A 57 -6.22 -11.45 11.68
N ASP A 58 -7.17 -10.84 12.39
CA ASP A 58 -8.53 -10.65 11.89
C ASP A 58 -8.55 -9.77 10.63
N ARG A 59 -7.60 -8.84 10.52
CA ARG A 59 -7.45 -7.91 9.40
C ARG A 59 -5.99 -7.79 8.99
N ILE A 60 -5.73 -7.92 7.71
CA ILE A 60 -4.40 -7.78 7.13
C ILE A 60 -4.45 -6.68 6.07
N VAL A 61 -3.51 -5.74 6.12
CA VAL A 61 -3.39 -4.65 5.14
C VAL A 61 -2.00 -4.61 4.56
N SER A 62 -1.90 -4.62 3.25
CA SER A 62 -0.64 -4.46 2.51
C SER A 62 -0.78 -3.31 1.53
N VAL A 63 0.06 -2.27 1.69
CA VAL A 63 0.04 -1.06 0.86
C VAL A 63 1.39 -0.81 0.23
N GLY A 64 1.47 -0.83 -1.10
CA GLY A 64 2.69 -0.52 -1.86
C GLY A 64 3.84 -1.51 -1.66
N MET A 65 3.57 -2.68 -1.09
CA MET A 65 4.56 -3.75 -0.89
C MET A 65 4.49 -4.79 -2.00
N PHE A 66 3.30 -5.05 -2.52
CA PHE A 66 3.05 -6.14 -3.46
C PHE A 66 3.85 -5.99 -4.77
N GLU A 67 4.16 -4.75 -5.17
CA GLU A 67 5.03 -4.42 -6.32
C GLU A 67 6.46 -4.94 -6.16
N HIS A 68 6.88 -5.27 -4.94
CA HIS A 68 8.21 -5.78 -4.62
C HIS A 68 8.24 -7.29 -4.35
N VAL A 69 7.10 -7.96 -4.35
CA VAL A 69 7.00 -9.42 -4.16
C VAL A 69 7.55 -10.17 -5.37
N GLY A 70 7.16 -9.73 -6.58
CA GLY A 70 7.53 -10.37 -7.85
C GLY A 70 6.66 -11.59 -8.19
N VAL A 71 6.36 -11.76 -9.48
CA VAL A 71 5.40 -12.76 -9.99
C VAL A 71 5.73 -14.20 -9.53
N SER A 72 7.02 -14.55 -9.49
CA SER A 72 7.47 -15.88 -9.05
C SER A 72 7.17 -16.22 -7.58
N HIS A 73 6.81 -15.22 -6.77
CA HIS A 73 6.52 -15.34 -5.35
C HIS A 73 5.07 -15.06 -4.99
N TYR A 74 4.19 -14.83 -5.97
CA TYR A 74 2.78 -14.53 -5.68
C TYR A 74 2.09 -15.70 -4.99
N ASP A 75 2.37 -16.94 -5.36
CA ASP A 75 1.80 -18.11 -4.69
C ASP A 75 2.26 -18.19 -3.22
N GLU A 76 3.54 -17.95 -2.95
CA GLU A 76 4.07 -17.90 -1.57
C GLU A 76 3.40 -16.76 -0.77
N PHE A 77 3.20 -15.60 -1.39
CA PHE A 77 2.54 -14.46 -0.76
C PHE A 77 1.10 -14.76 -0.39
N PHE A 78 0.28 -15.27 -1.33
CA PHE A 78 -1.12 -15.55 -1.08
C PHE A 78 -1.33 -16.78 -0.19
N ALA A 79 -0.46 -17.79 -0.26
CA ALA A 79 -0.45 -18.91 0.69
C ALA A 79 -0.19 -18.39 2.11
N LYS A 80 0.81 -17.53 2.28
CA LYS A 80 1.10 -16.92 3.59
C LYS A 80 -0.04 -16.05 4.10
N LEU A 81 -0.67 -15.28 3.23
CA LEU A 81 -1.85 -14.48 3.57
C LEU A 81 -3.00 -15.37 4.07
N ASN A 82 -3.23 -16.51 3.40
CA ASN A 82 -4.23 -17.48 3.79
C ASN A 82 -3.93 -18.07 5.19
N ASP A 83 -2.67 -18.44 5.47
CA ASP A 83 -2.24 -18.98 6.77
C ASP A 83 -2.41 -17.98 7.93
N LEU A 84 -2.20 -16.68 7.66
CA LEU A 84 -2.28 -15.64 8.67
C LEU A 84 -3.71 -15.17 8.97
N MET A 85 -4.71 -15.59 8.19
CA MET A 85 -6.11 -15.20 8.40
C MET A 85 -6.93 -16.32 9.07
N PRO A 86 -7.78 -16.02 10.06
CA PRO A 86 -8.87 -16.91 10.45
C PRO A 86 -9.92 -16.99 9.32
N ASP A 87 -10.90 -17.88 9.43
CA ASP A 87 -11.90 -18.11 8.38
C ASP A 87 -12.68 -16.86 7.96
N GLU A 88 -13.00 -15.98 8.93
CA GLU A 88 -13.68 -14.70 8.69
C GLU A 88 -12.73 -13.50 8.62
N GLY A 89 -11.42 -13.76 8.49
CA GLY A 89 -10.40 -12.74 8.32
C GLY A 89 -10.55 -12.03 6.97
N LEU A 90 -10.17 -10.75 6.95
CA LEU A 90 -10.14 -9.95 5.74
C LEU A 90 -8.74 -9.42 5.47
N ALA A 91 -8.30 -9.50 4.23
CA ALA A 91 -7.08 -8.87 3.78
C ALA A 91 -7.37 -7.82 2.71
N LEU A 92 -6.72 -6.67 2.80
CA LEU A 92 -6.74 -5.62 1.79
C LEU A 92 -5.35 -5.48 1.17
N ILE A 93 -5.27 -5.70 -0.13
CA ILE A 93 -4.06 -5.49 -0.92
C ILE A 93 -4.24 -4.22 -1.76
N HIS A 94 -3.45 -3.21 -1.44
CA HIS A 94 -3.31 -2.00 -2.25
C HIS A 94 -2.01 -2.08 -3.05
N SER A 95 -2.12 -2.02 -4.36
CA SER A 95 -0.96 -2.05 -5.24
C SER A 95 -1.19 -1.26 -6.53
N ILE A 96 -0.11 -0.76 -7.09
CA ILE A 96 -0.09 -0.33 -8.48
C ILE A 96 -0.15 -1.59 -9.36
N GLY A 97 -0.99 -1.54 -10.37
CA GLY A 97 -1.11 -2.59 -11.40
C GLY A 97 -1.46 -1.99 -12.74
N HIS A 98 -1.78 -2.83 -13.71
CA HIS A 98 -2.20 -2.36 -15.02
C HIS A 98 -3.25 -3.27 -15.68
N MET A 99 -4.07 -2.68 -16.58
CA MET A 99 -5.11 -3.36 -17.37
C MET A 99 -4.62 -3.67 -18.79
N SER A 100 -3.40 -4.13 -18.91
CA SER A 100 -2.83 -4.65 -20.15
C SER A 100 -2.24 -6.04 -19.91
N PRO A 101 -1.94 -6.83 -20.93
CA PRO A 101 -1.24 -8.10 -20.73
C PRO A 101 0.06 -7.95 -19.93
N PRO A 102 0.53 -9.01 -19.26
CA PRO A 102 1.78 -8.99 -18.50
C PRO A 102 2.93 -8.37 -19.28
N GLY A 103 3.71 -7.52 -18.63
CA GLY A 103 4.80 -6.79 -19.27
C GLY A 103 5.73 -6.13 -18.29
N MET A 104 6.95 -5.86 -18.71
CA MET A 104 7.96 -5.25 -17.86
C MET A 104 7.87 -3.73 -17.88
N ALA A 105 8.10 -3.11 -16.73
CA ALA A 105 8.29 -1.66 -16.63
C ALA A 105 9.43 -1.18 -17.54
N SER A 106 9.39 0.10 -17.94
CA SER A 106 10.41 0.69 -18.80
C SER A 106 11.82 0.55 -18.21
N LYS A 107 12.83 0.56 -19.08
CA LYS A 107 14.25 0.51 -18.65
C LYS A 107 14.59 1.66 -17.70
N PHE A 108 13.98 2.83 -17.92
CA PHE A 108 14.17 3.99 -17.06
C PHE A 108 13.68 3.72 -15.62
N MET A 109 12.44 3.27 -15.48
CA MET A 109 11.84 2.95 -14.17
C MET A 109 12.66 1.90 -13.41
N ARG A 110 13.01 0.82 -14.07
CA ARG A 110 13.79 -0.28 -13.47
C ARG A 110 15.22 0.10 -13.08
N LYS A 111 15.83 1.05 -13.79
CA LYS A 111 17.23 1.43 -13.54
C LYS A 111 17.36 2.55 -12.51
N TYR A 112 16.46 3.54 -12.54
CA TYR A 112 16.67 4.79 -11.82
C TYR A 112 15.68 5.04 -10.68
N ILE A 113 14.49 4.45 -10.70
CA ILE A 113 13.41 4.78 -9.76
C ILE A 113 13.12 3.59 -8.85
N PHE A 114 12.71 2.45 -9.41
CA PHE A 114 12.31 1.26 -8.67
C PHE A 114 13.03 0.00 -9.16
N PRO A 115 14.32 -0.17 -8.81
CA PRO A 115 15.04 -1.41 -9.14
C PRO A 115 14.33 -2.62 -8.53
N GLY A 116 14.00 -3.61 -9.37
CA GLY A 116 13.34 -4.85 -8.94
C GLY A 116 11.83 -4.77 -8.75
N ALA A 117 11.20 -3.59 -8.79
CA ALA A 117 9.75 -3.49 -8.69
C ALA A 117 9.05 -3.93 -9.99
N TYR A 118 7.86 -4.48 -9.81
CA TYR A 118 7.00 -4.95 -10.89
C TYR A 118 5.55 -4.53 -10.63
N SER A 119 4.95 -3.84 -11.59
CA SER A 119 3.52 -3.56 -11.55
C SER A 119 2.79 -4.75 -12.19
N PRO A 120 1.98 -5.52 -11.44
CA PRO A 120 1.33 -6.71 -11.98
C PRO A 120 0.20 -6.39 -12.94
N ALA A 121 0.01 -7.25 -13.93
CA ALA A 121 -1.27 -7.41 -14.57
C ALA A 121 -2.21 -8.16 -13.63
N LEU A 122 -3.49 -7.76 -13.57
CA LEU A 122 -4.44 -8.41 -12.66
C LEU A 122 -4.65 -9.89 -12.96
N SER A 123 -4.49 -10.32 -14.22
CA SER A 123 -4.54 -11.72 -14.60
C SER A 123 -3.48 -12.56 -13.89
N GLU A 124 -2.28 -12.02 -13.64
CA GLU A 124 -1.21 -12.70 -12.90
C GLU A 124 -1.56 -12.81 -11.40
N VAL A 125 -2.19 -11.77 -10.86
CA VAL A 125 -2.62 -11.74 -9.45
C VAL A 125 -3.73 -12.75 -9.21
N PHE A 126 -4.79 -12.74 -10.05
CA PHE A 126 -5.93 -13.63 -9.89
C PHE A 126 -5.56 -15.10 -10.03
N GLU A 127 -4.63 -15.44 -10.91
CA GLU A 127 -4.16 -16.82 -11.05
C GLU A 127 -3.62 -17.37 -9.71
N SER A 128 -2.87 -16.56 -8.97
CA SER A 128 -2.36 -16.95 -7.65
C SER A 128 -3.42 -16.91 -6.55
N VAL A 129 -4.34 -15.95 -6.58
CA VAL A 129 -5.47 -15.87 -5.64
C VAL A 129 -6.33 -17.14 -5.73
N GLU A 130 -6.67 -17.57 -6.96
CA GLU A 130 -7.45 -18.78 -7.23
C GLU A 130 -6.72 -20.04 -6.77
N ARG A 131 -5.43 -20.19 -7.08
CA ARG A 131 -4.62 -21.35 -6.64
C ARG A 131 -4.55 -21.48 -5.12
N ASN A 132 -4.62 -20.37 -4.40
CA ASN A 132 -4.61 -20.35 -2.93
C ASN A 132 -6.02 -20.36 -2.32
N SER A 133 -7.05 -20.61 -3.11
CA SER A 133 -8.44 -20.75 -2.64
C SER A 133 -8.95 -19.53 -1.85
N LEU A 134 -8.46 -18.35 -2.18
CA LEU A 134 -8.93 -17.09 -1.60
C LEU A 134 -10.12 -16.54 -2.41
N TRP A 135 -11.12 -16.03 -1.72
CA TRP A 135 -12.21 -15.29 -2.32
C TRP A 135 -11.84 -13.82 -2.49
N CYS A 136 -11.97 -13.30 -3.70
CA CYS A 136 -11.94 -11.87 -3.93
C CYS A 136 -13.36 -11.32 -3.70
N LEU A 137 -13.58 -10.67 -2.56
CA LEU A 137 -14.90 -10.17 -2.14
C LEU A 137 -15.22 -8.82 -2.75
N ASP A 138 -14.18 -8.00 -3.00
CA ASP A 138 -14.30 -6.69 -3.64
C ASP A 138 -13.02 -6.35 -4.39
N LEU A 139 -13.17 -5.62 -5.49
CA LEU A 139 -12.05 -5.09 -6.26
C LEU A 139 -12.38 -3.68 -6.73
N GLU A 140 -11.66 -2.71 -6.22
CA GLU A 140 -11.80 -1.31 -6.58
C GLU A 140 -10.62 -0.82 -7.41
N PHE A 141 -10.91 -0.10 -8.49
CA PHE A 141 -9.90 0.55 -9.33
C PHE A 141 -9.90 2.05 -9.10
N LEU A 142 -8.82 2.57 -8.55
CA LEU A 142 -8.63 3.99 -8.27
C LEU A 142 -8.07 4.77 -9.49
N ARG A 143 -8.17 4.22 -10.66
CA ARG A 143 -7.85 4.80 -11.98
C ARG A 143 -6.91 6.02 -11.93
N VAL A 144 -7.47 7.23 -12.08
CA VAL A 144 -6.73 8.50 -12.15
C VAL A 144 -6.37 9.11 -10.78
N HIS A 145 -6.70 8.45 -9.67
CA HIS A 145 -6.37 8.98 -8.33
C HIS A 145 -4.87 9.20 -8.16
N TYR A 146 -4.07 8.22 -8.55
CA TYR A 146 -2.62 8.33 -8.42
C TYR A 146 -2.00 9.37 -9.37
N ALA A 147 -2.62 9.63 -10.52
CA ALA A 147 -2.23 10.75 -11.37
C ALA A 147 -2.37 12.10 -10.66
N LYS A 148 -3.43 12.28 -9.86
CA LYS A 148 -3.61 13.50 -9.04
C LYS A 148 -2.52 13.60 -7.96
N THR A 149 -2.20 12.48 -7.30
CA THR A 149 -1.09 12.42 -6.32
C THR A 149 0.23 12.83 -6.95
N LEU A 150 0.55 12.27 -8.13
CA LEU A 150 1.78 12.61 -8.86
C LEU A 150 1.83 14.08 -9.29
N ALA A 151 0.71 14.66 -9.73
CA ALA A 151 0.61 16.08 -10.04
C ALA A 151 0.87 16.98 -8.81
N HIS A 152 0.37 16.57 -7.62
CA HIS A 152 0.67 17.26 -6.37
C HIS A 152 2.14 17.12 -5.97
N TRP A 153 2.75 15.97 -6.19
CA TRP A 153 4.18 15.77 -5.93
C TRP A 153 5.04 16.58 -6.89
N GLU A 154 4.68 16.62 -8.16
CA GLU A 154 5.37 17.42 -9.17
C GLU A 154 5.33 18.91 -8.81
N LYS A 155 4.16 19.44 -8.46
CA LYS A 155 4.02 20.82 -8.03
C LYS A 155 4.93 21.14 -6.83
N ARG A 156 4.89 20.34 -5.77
CA ARG A 156 5.76 20.52 -4.59
C ARG A 156 7.23 20.39 -4.92
N PHE A 157 7.58 19.50 -5.84
CA PHE A 157 8.96 19.36 -6.33
C PHE A 157 9.42 20.64 -7.02
N GLN A 158 8.62 21.24 -7.91
CA GLN A 158 9.00 22.49 -8.58
C GLN A 158 9.16 23.66 -7.60
N GLU A 159 8.31 23.73 -6.60
CA GLU A 159 8.40 24.76 -5.53
C GLU A 159 9.70 24.61 -4.71
N ASN A 160 10.28 23.42 -4.63
CA ASN A 160 11.49 23.14 -3.85
C ASN A 160 12.68 22.69 -4.72
N ARG A 161 12.61 22.91 -6.03
CA ARG A 161 13.61 22.42 -7.01
C ARG A 161 15.04 22.85 -6.67
N VAL A 162 15.23 24.11 -6.31
CA VAL A 162 16.57 24.64 -5.95
C VAL A 162 17.17 23.88 -4.77
N GLN A 163 16.38 23.61 -3.74
CA GLN A 163 16.84 22.82 -2.59
C GLN A 163 17.23 21.38 -2.97
N VAL A 164 16.45 20.77 -3.88
CA VAL A 164 16.76 19.43 -4.37
C VAL A 164 18.06 19.43 -5.19
N GLU A 165 18.30 20.44 -6.02
CA GLU A 165 19.54 20.60 -6.79
C GLU A 165 20.76 20.83 -5.88
N GLU A 166 20.58 21.54 -4.76
CA GLU A 166 21.63 21.70 -3.73
C GLU A 166 21.90 20.41 -2.95
N MET A 167 20.88 19.60 -2.67
CA MET A 167 21.01 18.33 -1.96
C MET A 167 21.66 17.22 -2.81
N TYR A 168 21.41 17.22 -4.12
CA TYR A 168 21.87 16.21 -5.06
C TYR A 168 22.68 16.86 -6.21
N ASP A 169 22.01 17.10 -7.35
CA ASP A 169 22.49 17.85 -8.51
C ASP A 169 21.34 18.12 -9.50
N GLU A 170 21.61 18.95 -10.52
CA GLU A 170 20.69 19.26 -11.61
C GLU A 170 20.25 18.01 -12.39
N ARG A 171 21.15 17.02 -12.53
CA ARG A 171 20.83 15.77 -13.23
C ARG A 171 19.78 14.96 -12.50
N PHE A 172 19.90 14.87 -11.17
CA PHE A 172 18.90 14.22 -10.32
C PHE A 172 17.55 14.96 -10.45
N ALA A 173 17.55 16.28 -10.36
CA ALA A 173 16.33 17.06 -10.47
C ALA A 173 15.61 16.84 -11.81
N ARG A 174 16.33 16.81 -12.95
CA ARG A 174 15.74 16.48 -14.25
C ARG A 174 15.23 15.04 -14.32
N MET A 175 15.95 14.09 -13.73
CA MET A 175 15.53 12.68 -13.69
C MET A 175 14.24 12.53 -12.88
N TRP A 176 14.15 13.19 -11.75
CA TRP A 176 12.99 13.13 -10.85
C TRP A 176 11.76 13.79 -11.48
N GLU A 177 11.92 14.97 -12.08
CA GLU A 177 10.87 15.63 -12.86
C GLU A 177 10.35 14.74 -13.98
N PHE A 178 11.25 14.15 -14.76
CA PHE A 178 10.87 13.21 -15.83
C PHE A 178 10.08 12.01 -15.28
N TYR A 179 10.48 11.48 -14.13
CA TYR A 179 9.74 10.42 -13.45
C TYR A 179 8.32 10.86 -13.12
N LEU A 180 8.15 11.98 -12.41
CA LEU A 180 6.84 12.44 -11.96
C LEU A 180 5.88 12.68 -13.13
N ILE A 181 6.33 13.42 -14.15
CA ILE A 181 5.52 13.74 -15.33
C ILE A 181 5.19 12.47 -16.15
N SER A 182 6.18 11.61 -16.38
CA SER A 182 5.95 10.38 -17.16
C SER A 182 5.05 9.39 -16.42
N ALA A 183 5.20 9.27 -15.11
CA ALA A 183 4.32 8.44 -14.29
C ALA A 183 2.88 8.99 -14.29
N GLU A 184 2.69 10.29 -14.11
CA GLU A 184 1.36 10.92 -14.21
C GLU A 184 0.70 10.63 -15.57
N ALA A 185 1.44 10.79 -16.66
CA ALA A 185 0.94 10.50 -18.00
C ALA A 185 0.51 9.03 -18.15
N MET A 186 1.27 8.09 -17.60
CA MET A 186 0.92 6.66 -17.62
C MET A 186 -0.38 6.34 -16.89
N PHE A 187 -0.67 7.01 -15.78
CA PHE A 187 -1.96 6.87 -15.08
C PHE A 187 -3.11 7.58 -15.77
N ARG A 188 -2.86 8.68 -16.51
CA ARG A 188 -3.92 9.43 -17.22
C ARG A 188 -4.31 8.80 -18.55
N THR A 189 -3.34 8.32 -19.30
CA THR A 189 -3.53 7.92 -20.70
C THR A 189 -3.09 6.49 -21.01
N GLY A 190 -2.36 5.86 -20.11
CA GLY A 190 -1.90 4.48 -20.22
C GLY A 190 -2.83 3.48 -19.52
N SER A 191 -2.30 2.30 -19.27
CA SER A 191 -3.03 1.19 -18.63
C SER A 191 -2.84 1.10 -17.13
N GLN A 192 -2.02 1.96 -16.52
CA GLN A 192 -1.72 1.90 -15.10
C GLN A 192 -2.89 2.40 -14.24
N LEU A 193 -3.04 1.75 -13.10
CA LEU A 193 -4.03 2.06 -12.08
C LEU A 193 -3.49 1.65 -10.70
N VAL A 194 -4.17 2.08 -9.66
CA VAL A 194 -4.07 1.47 -8.33
C VAL A 194 -5.32 0.63 -8.12
N PHE A 195 -5.15 -0.53 -7.54
CA PHE A 195 -6.28 -1.36 -7.13
C PHE A 195 -6.26 -1.61 -5.62
N HIS A 196 -7.47 -1.75 -5.07
CA HIS A 196 -7.74 -2.30 -3.75
C HIS A 196 -8.43 -3.64 -3.94
N MET A 197 -7.80 -4.72 -3.51
CA MET A 197 -8.35 -6.07 -3.58
C MET A 197 -8.63 -6.57 -2.17
N GLN A 198 -9.90 -6.82 -1.88
CA GLN A 198 -10.33 -7.39 -0.61
C GLN A 198 -10.45 -8.91 -0.74
N LEU A 199 -9.70 -9.62 0.09
CA LEU A 199 -9.60 -11.07 0.07
C LEU A 199 -10.04 -11.68 1.39
N SER A 200 -10.56 -12.90 1.34
CA SER A 200 -10.90 -13.70 2.51
C SER A 200 -10.81 -15.20 2.20
N ARG A 201 -10.78 -16.02 3.25
CA ARG A 201 -10.98 -17.47 3.17
C ARG A 201 -12.46 -17.83 2.99
N SER A 202 -13.37 -16.99 3.48
CA SER A 202 -14.82 -17.17 3.40
C SER A 202 -15.45 -16.14 2.48
N ARG A 203 -16.36 -16.59 1.59
CA ARG A 203 -17.12 -15.70 0.70
C ARG A 203 -18.09 -14.78 1.44
N ASP A 204 -18.44 -15.11 2.67
CA ASP A 204 -19.47 -14.42 3.46
C ASP A 204 -18.82 -13.54 4.56
N ALA A 205 -17.49 -13.35 4.54
CA ALA A 205 -16.76 -12.60 5.57
C ALA A 205 -16.97 -11.07 5.52
N ALA A 206 -17.51 -10.53 4.43
CA ALA A 206 -17.83 -9.12 4.28
C ALA A 206 -19.30 -8.93 3.90
N PRO A 207 -19.90 -7.75 4.18
CA PRO A 207 -21.23 -7.40 3.71
C PRO A 207 -21.32 -7.46 2.17
N LEU A 208 -22.51 -7.86 1.65
CA LEU A 208 -22.73 -8.01 0.20
C LEU A 208 -22.69 -6.69 -0.57
N THR A 209 -22.95 -5.56 0.10
CA THR A 209 -22.93 -4.23 -0.50
C THR A 209 -21.78 -3.42 0.09
N ARG A 210 -21.35 -2.37 -0.63
CA ARG A 210 -20.23 -1.50 -0.22
C ARG A 210 -20.62 -0.36 0.72
N ASP A 211 -21.88 -0.30 1.16
CA ASP A 211 -22.40 0.80 2.00
C ASP A 211 -21.56 0.98 3.26
N TYR A 212 -21.15 -0.12 3.91
CA TYR A 212 -20.29 -0.09 5.10
C TYR A 212 -18.98 0.70 4.89
N THR A 213 -18.41 0.66 3.70
CA THR A 213 -17.17 1.41 3.39
C THR A 213 -17.43 2.91 3.42
N VAL A 214 -18.55 3.36 2.81
CA VAL A 214 -18.91 4.78 2.75
C VAL A 214 -19.36 5.28 4.12
N ASP A 215 -20.11 4.48 4.86
CA ASP A 215 -20.61 4.84 6.17
C ASP A 215 -19.46 4.96 7.18
N THR A 216 -18.54 3.98 7.22
CA THR A 216 -17.33 4.04 8.06
C THR A 216 -16.42 5.22 7.67
N GLN A 217 -16.29 5.53 6.38
CA GLN A 217 -15.52 6.70 5.95
C GLN A 217 -16.11 7.99 6.53
N ARG A 218 -17.43 8.17 6.48
CA ARG A 218 -18.11 9.35 7.05
C ARG A 218 -17.95 9.44 8.57
N GLU A 219 -18.04 8.29 9.24
CA GLU A 219 -17.80 8.22 10.68
C GLU A 219 -16.36 8.62 11.04
N PHE A 220 -15.38 8.13 10.30
CA PHE A 220 -13.97 8.48 10.52
C PHE A 220 -13.68 9.95 10.20
N GLU A 221 -14.21 10.49 9.11
CA GLU A 221 -14.08 11.92 8.80
C GLU A 221 -14.62 12.82 9.95
N ALA A 222 -15.70 12.43 10.60
CA ALA A 222 -16.22 13.14 11.75
C ALA A 222 -15.33 13.01 13.00
N LEU A 223 -14.75 11.82 13.23
CA LEU A 223 -13.88 11.55 14.39
C LEU A 223 -12.48 12.12 14.23
N GLU A 224 -11.96 12.24 13.01
CA GLU A 224 -10.61 12.77 12.75
C GLU A 224 -10.41 14.16 13.35
N ALA A 225 -11.43 15.03 13.20
CA ALA A 225 -11.36 16.39 13.72
C ALA A 225 -11.27 16.43 15.26
N GLU A 226 -11.72 15.38 15.96
CA GLU A 226 -11.70 15.29 17.42
C GLU A 226 -10.44 14.58 17.95
N ARG A 227 -9.92 13.59 17.21
CA ARG A 227 -8.89 12.66 17.69
C ARG A 227 -7.50 12.92 17.16
N LEU A 228 -7.40 13.57 16.02
CA LEU A 228 -6.10 13.84 15.38
C LEU A 228 -5.80 15.34 15.40
N PRO A 229 -4.52 15.74 15.60
CA PRO A 229 -4.13 17.13 15.45
C PRO A 229 -4.34 17.55 13.97
N PRO A 230 -4.65 18.83 13.71
CA PRO A 230 -4.75 19.34 12.34
C PRO A 230 -3.43 19.10 11.59
N LEU A 231 -3.55 18.57 10.35
CA LEU A 231 -2.43 18.28 9.45
C LEU A 231 -1.72 19.56 9.00
#